data_b5e17c8109c9bf067b34d0431ef1d180
#
_entry.id   b5e17c8109c9bf067b34d0431ef1d180
#
_cell.length_a   1.000
_cell.length_b   1.000
_cell.length_c   1.000
_cell.angle_alpha   90.00
_cell.angle_beta   90.00
_cell.angle_gamma   90.00
#
_symmetry.space_group_name_H-M   'P 1'
#
loop_
_entity.id
_entity.type
_entity.pdbx_description
1 polymer ?
#
loop_
_entity_poly.entity_id
_entity_poly.type
_entity_poly.pdbx_seq_one_letter_code
_entity_poly.pdbx_strand_id
1 'polypeptide(L)'
;MSEKNAPGHDSGSDALPEIPEVSAVPAVPEVAGTPVRPELRLEVIAAPTGQFGASDAGDTTGYGEHRSVVTLAPAAVRPYGGWFDGVVDALIEDLQDAGVDPAAAIEKVVIEHDELTLFIAREHLLDVVRPLRDDQDLRFELCLGVSGVHYPQLAGRELHACIEFMSLTHGGRQLRLQVACPVSDPHVPSICLLYT
;
A
#
# COMPACT_ATOMS: atom_id res chain seq x y z
N MET A 1 40.84 -67.79 -14.70
CA MET A 1 42.02 -66.90 -14.72
C MET A 1 41.78 -65.83 -15.73
N SER A 2 41.44 -64.66 -15.28
CA SER A 2 41.64 -63.37 -15.99
C SER A 2 41.16 -62.25 -15.09
N GLU A 3 42.10 -61.58 -14.45
CA GLU A 3 41.91 -60.35 -13.67
C GLU A 3 41.54 -59.23 -14.61
N LYS A 4 40.43 -58.52 -14.29
CA LYS A 4 40.11 -57.26 -14.94
C LYS A 4 40.52 -56.10 -14.02
N ASN A 5 41.51 -55.41 -14.50
CA ASN A 5 42.10 -54.21 -14.00
C ASN A 5 41.03 -53.09 -13.99
N ALA A 6 40.81 -52.44 -12.84
CA ALA A 6 39.97 -51.25 -12.70
C ALA A 6 40.88 -50.01 -12.86
N PRO A 7 40.44 -48.96 -13.59
CA PRO A 7 41.18 -47.72 -13.67
C PRO A 7 40.98 -46.86 -12.42
N GLY A 8 42.08 -46.32 -11.89
CA GLY A 8 42.14 -45.44 -10.76
C GLY A 8 41.39 -44.10 -11.03
N HIS A 9 40.64 -43.67 -10.04
CA HIS A 9 40.00 -42.38 -10.02
C HIS A 9 41.02 -41.38 -9.46
N ASP A 10 41.52 -40.54 -10.36
CA ASP A 10 42.36 -39.40 -10.02
C ASP A 10 41.49 -38.29 -9.43
N SER A 11 41.64 -38.01 -8.13
CA SER A 11 40.97 -36.93 -7.42
C SER A 11 41.76 -35.62 -7.64
N GLY A 12 41.58 -35.03 -8.81
CA GLY A 12 42.02 -33.65 -9.03
C GLY A 12 41.16 -32.71 -8.16
N SER A 13 41.79 -32.08 -7.17
CA SER A 13 41.18 -30.99 -6.41
C SER A 13 41.11 -29.75 -7.31
N ASP A 14 39.98 -29.55 -7.97
CA ASP A 14 39.68 -28.27 -8.64
C ASP A 14 39.47 -27.21 -7.55
N ALA A 15 40.51 -26.39 -7.33
CA ALA A 15 40.42 -25.18 -6.58
C ALA A 15 39.45 -24.21 -7.32
N LEU A 16 38.36 -23.84 -6.66
CA LEU A 16 37.43 -22.81 -7.14
C LEU A 16 38.25 -21.52 -7.38
N PRO A 17 37.99 -20.79 -8.50
CA PRO A 17 38.64 -19.50 -8.73
C PRO A 17 38.25 -18.52 -7.65
N GLU A 18 39.21 -17.86 -7.04
CA GLU A 18 39.01 -16.76 -6.10
C GLU A 18 38.20 -15.66 -6.79
N ILE A 19 37.05 -15.33 -6.18
CA ILE A 19 36.23 -14.17 -6.59
C ILE A 19 37.03 -12.92 -6.22
N PRO A 20 37.36 -12.04 -7.18
CA PRO A 20 38.08 -10.81 -6.85
C PRO A 20 37.24 -9.98 -5.90
N GLU A 21 37.87 -9.51 -4.80
CA GLU A 21 37.25 -8.53 -3.88
C GLU A 21 36.67 -7.37 -4.67
N VAL A 22 35.34 -7.19 -4.55
CA VAL A 22 34.66 -6.05 -5.14
C VAL A 22 35.18 -4.81 -4.44
N SER A 23 35.99 -4.03 -5.15
CA SER A 23 36.52 -2.75 -4.73
C SER A 23 35.39 -1.90 -4.15
N ALA A 24 35.61 -1.33 -2.96
CA ALA A 24 34.64 -0.53 -2.24
C ALA A 24 33.95 0.48 -3.17
N VAL A 25 32.61 0.39 -3.26
CA VAL A 25 31.79 1.38 -3.96
C VAL A 25 32.11 2.75 -3.36
N PRO A 26 32.51 3.76 -4.16
CA PRO A 26 32.80 5.09 -3.63
C PRO A 26 31.53 5.64 -2.95
N ALA A 27 31.71 6.17 -1.74
CA ALA A 27 30.61 6.81 -1.01
C ALA A 27 29.99 7.91 -1.87
N VAL A 28 28.69 7.80 -2.12
CA VAL A 28 27.90 8.84 -2.80
C VAL A 28 28.00 10.11 -1.95
N PRO A 29 28.40 11.26 -2.50
CA PRO A 29 28.49 12.49 -1.74
C PRO A 29 27.11 12.83 -1.17
N GLU A 30 27.07 13.06 0.13
CA GLU A 30 25.88 13.49 0.86
C GLU A 30 25.45 14.86 0.33
N VAL A 31 24.36 14.89 -0.46
CA VAL A 31 23.76 16.12 -0.94
C VAL A 31 23.05 16.76 0.25
N ALA A 32 23.66 17.81 0.80
CA ALA A 32 23.06 18.60 1.87
C ALA A 32 21.72 19.17 1.41
N GLY A 33 20.63 18.77 2.09
CA GLY A 33 19.29 19.31 1.84
C GLY A 33 18.23 18.33 1.35
N THR A 34 18.54 17.03 1.24
CA THR A 34 17.48 16.03 1.03
C THR A 34 16.62 15.95 2.30
N PRO A 35 15.31 16.25 2.23
CA PRO A 35 14.44 16.04 3.38
C PRO A 35 14.55 14.56 3.79
N VAL A 36 14.92 14.34 5.05
CA VAL A 36 14.93 12.99 5.62
C VAL A 36 13.50 12.48 5.49
N ARG A 37 13.27 11.56 4.56
CA ARG A 37 11.98 10.85 4.47
C ARG A 37 11.81 10.16 5.82
N PRO A 38 10.70 10.42 6.54
CA PRO A 38 10.42 9.65 7.74
C PRO A 38 10.46 8.18 7.32
N GLU A 39 11.25 7.38 8.04
CA GLU A 39 11.32 5.95 7.77
C GLU A 39 9.90 5.41 7.75
N LEU A 40 9.47 4.92 6.58
CA LEU A 40 8.15 4.31 6.41
C LEU A 40 8.11 3.10 7.36
N ARG A 41 7.53 3.29 8.53
CA ARG A 41 7.26 2.20 9.46
C ARG A 41 6.05 1.44 8.97
N LEU A 42 6.26 0.58 7.98
CA LEU A 42 5.21 -0.29 7.47
C LEU A 42 4.71 -1.19 8.59
N GLU A 43 3.41 -1.18 8.81
CA GLU A 43 2.76 -2.09 9.73
C GLU A 43 2.68 -3.48 9.09
N VAL A 44 3.39 -4.46 9.63
CA VAL A 44 3.34 -5.84 9.15
C VAL A 44 2.07 -6.50 9.69
N ILE A 45 1.11 -6.77 8.81
CA ILE A 45 -0.15 -7.42 9.17
C ILE A 45 -0.10 -8.94 9.03
N ALA A 46 0.76 -9.45 8.15
CA ALA A 46 0.96 -10.88 7.97
C ALA A 46 2.32 -11.17 7.31
N ALA A 47 2.81 -12.37 7.53
CA ALA A 47 4.02 -12.87 6.89
C ALA A 47 3.82 -14.35 6.51
N PRO A 48 2.91 -14.66 5.57
CA PRO A 48 2.69 -16.03 5.14
C PRO A 48 3.94 -16.61 4.50
N THR A 49 4.17 -17.90 4.76
CA THR A 49 5.22 -18.70 4.14
C THR A 49 4.62 -19.57 3.04
N GLY A 50 5.36 -19.77 1.95
CA GLY A 50 4.93 -20.60 0.83
C GLY A 50 4.67 -19.83 -0.47
N GLN A 51 4.52 -20.57 -1.57
CA GLN A 51 4.19 -19.96 -2.87
C GLN A 51 2.71 -19.54 -2.92
N PHE A 52 2.44 -18.40 -3.56
CA PHE A 52 1.10 -17.89 -3.85
C PHE A 52 0.21 -17.67 -2.61
N GLY A 53 0.81 -17.38 -1.43
CA GLY A 53 0.05 -17.11 -0.21
C GLY A 53 -0.63 -18.37 0.39
N ALA A 54 -0.23 -19.55 -0.02
CA ALA A 54 -0.62 -20.79 0.64
C ALA A 54 -0.01 -20.81 2.04
N SER A 55 -0.80 -20.44 3.05
CA SER A 55 -0.32 -20.12 4.39
C SER A 55 0.18 -21.33 5.09
N ASP A 56 -0.01 -22.49 5.03
CA ASP A 56 0.38 -23.57 5.94
C ASP A 56 0.86 -24.86 5.25
N ALA A 57 0.84 -24.91 3.93
CA ALA A 57 1.50 -25.98 3.21
C ALA A 57 3.00 -25.69 3.26
N GLY A 58 3.74 -26.45 4.02
CA GLY A 58 5.19 -26.36 4.00
C GLY A 58 5.67 -26.30 2.56
N ASP A 59 6.66 -25.45 2.29
CA ASP A 59 7.26 -25.35 0.97
C ASP A 59 7.83 -26.72 0.58
N THR A 60 7.08 -27.45 -0.22
CA THR A 60 7.47 -28.76 -0.74
C THR A 60 8.35 -28.65 -1.97
N THR A 61 8.64 -27.43 -2.45
CA THR A 61 9.38 -27.19 -3.69
C THR A 61 10.89 -27.19 -3.51
N GLY A 62 11.38 -27.17 -2.26
CA GLY A 62 12.83 -27.12 -1.96
C GLY A 62 13.47 -25.74 -2.12
N TYR A 63 12.67 -24.71 -2.42
CA TYR A 63 13.16 -23.32 -2.51
C TYR A 63 13.15 -22.58 -1.17
N GLY A 64 13.01 -23.32 -0.05
CA GLY A 64 13.14 -22.89 1.33
C GLY A 64 12.45 -21.56 1.66
N GLU A 65 11.54 -21.59 2.60
CA GLU A 65 10.96 -20.47 3.32
C GLU A 65 10.66 -19.19 2.51
N HIS A 66 9.99 -19.30 1.36
CA HIS A 66 9.53 -18.11 0.66
C HIS A 66 8.49 -17.39 1.56
N ARG A 67 8.92 -16.28 2.14
CA ARG A 67 8.13 -15.48 3.05
C ARG A 67 7.65 -14.21 2.34
N SER A 68 6.35 -14.08 2.18
CA SER A 68 5.74 -12.86 1.65
C SER A 68 5.25 -12.00 2.81
N VAL A 69 5.83 -10.83 2.99
CA VAL A 69 5.40 -9.90 4.05
C VAL A 69 4.31 -9.00 3.50
N VAL A 70 3.13 -9.05 4.13
CA VAL A 70 2.01 -8.15 3.82
C VAL A 70 2.08 -6.98 4.79
N THR A 71 2.21 -5.78 4.24
CA THR A 71 2.34 -4.55 5.01
C THR A 71 1.23 -3.56 4.65
N LEU A 72 0.83 -2.76 5.63
CA LEU A 72 0.00 -1.57 5.42
C LEU A 72 0.80 -0.32 5.79
N ALA A 73 0.54 0.76 5.08
CA ALA A 73 1.08 2.05 5.45
C ALA A 73 0.50 2.52 6.79
N PRO A 74 1.32 3.07 7.68
CA PRO A 74 0.85 3.62 8.95
C PRO A 74 0.03 4.88 8.70
N ALA A 75 -0.73 5.31 9.72
CA ALA A 75 -1.38 6.61 9.70
C ALA A 75 -0.33 7.72 9.62
N ALA A 76 -0.55 8.67 8.72
CA ALA A 76 0.27 9.87 8.63
C ALA A 76 0.03 10.78 9.84
N VAL A 77 1.07 11.51 10.23
CA VAL A 77 1.03 12.48 11.33
C VAL A 77 1.14 13.88 10.75
N ARG A 78 0.28 14.80 11.20
CA ARG A 78 0.35 16.22 10.79
C ARG A 78 1.65 16.90 11.25
N PRO A 79 2.18 17.85 10.46
CA PRO A 79 1.66 18.32 9.16
C PRO A 79 1.91 17.32 8.05
N TYR A 80 0.90 17.14 7.17
CA TYR A 80 0.99 16.23 6.04
C TYR A 80 1.85 16.78 4.91
N GLY A 81 1.92 18.12 4.83
CA GLY A 81 2.71 18.85 3.84
C GLY A 81 1.98 19.10 2.52
N GLY A 82 2.52 20.03 1.75
CA GLY A 82 1.98 20.41 0.46
C GLY A 82 0.52 20.86 0.56
N TRP A 83 -0.31 20.34 -0.33
CA TRP A 83 -1.75 20.63 -0.38
C TRP A 83 -2.61 19.66 0.47
N PHE A 84 -2.01 18.64 1.04
CA PHE A 84 -2.73 17.57 1.75
C PHE A 84 -3.43 18.07 3.01
N ASP A 85 -2.76 18.92 3.80
CA ASP A 85 -3.36 19.50 5.00
C ASP A 85 -4.60 20.32 4.64
N GLY A 86 -4.52 21.14 3.60
CA GLY A 86 -5.64 21.98 3.15
C GLY A 86 -6.86 21.14 2.71
N VAL A 87 -6.65 20.05 1.98
CA VAL A 87 -7.75 19.17 1.55
C VAL A 87 -8.38 18.46 2.75
N VAL A 88 -7.57 17.96 3.68
CA VAL A 88 -8.12 17.28 4.86
C VAL A 88 -8.82 18.26 5.78
N ASP A 89 -8.32 19.49 5.92
CA ASP A 89 -8.95 20.54 6.75
C ASP A 89 -10.30 20.98 6.17
N ALA A 90 -10.37 21.26 4.87
CA ALA A 90 -11.62 21.61 4.19
C ALA A 90 -12.67 20.48 4.31
N LEU A 91 -12.25 19.22 4.08
CA LEU A 91 -13.14 18.08 4.23
C LEU A 91 -13.66 17.92 5.67
N ILE A 92 -12.82 18.17 6.68
CA ILE A 92 -13.23 18.12 8.10
C ILE A 92 -14.26 19.22 8.38
N GLU A 93 -14.08 20.43 7.86
CA GLU A 93 -15.01 21.54 8.02
C GLU A 93 -16.36 21.21 7.38
N ASP A 94 -16.38 20.72 6.15
CA ASP A 94 -17.61 20.30 5.45
C ASP A 94 -18.37 19.19 6.18
N LEU A 95 -17.67 18.20 6.72
CA LEU A 95 -18.29 17.13 7.50
C LEU A 95 -18.92 17.67 8.79
N GLN A 96 -18.23 18.60 9.48
CA GLN A 96 -18.76 19.23 10.69
C GLN A 96 -20.01 20.07 10.38
N ASP A 97 -20.00 20.83 9.30
CA ASP A 97 -21.13 21.63 8.84
C ASP A 97 -22.33 20.76 8.46
N ALA A 98 -22.07 19.57 7.91
CA ALA A 98 -23.09 18.56 7.65
C ALA A 98 -23.58 17.82 8.92
N GLY A 99 -22.97 18.06 10.08
CA GLY A 99 -23.31 17.39 11.33
C GLY A 99 -22.76 15.97 11.44
N VAL A 100 -21.74 15.63 10.63
CA VAL A 100 -21.04 14.34 10.65
C VAL A 100 -19.77 14.47 11.48
N ASP A 101 -19.53 13.55 12.40
CA ASP A 101 -18.27 13.50 13.14
C ASP A 101 -17.11 13.10 12.22
N PRO A 102 -16.14 13.98 11.96
CA PRO A 102 -15.01 13.64 11.09
C PRO A 102 -14.18 12.45 11.57
N ALA A 103 -14.09 12.25 12.90
CA ALA A 103 -13.33 11.13 13.46
C ALA A 103 -14.06 9.78 13.26
N ALA A 104 -15.37 9.80 13.11
CA ALA A 104 -16.16 8.62 12.76
C ALA A 104 -16.11 8.35 11.24
N ALA A 105 -16.03 9.41 10.42
CA ALA A 105 -16.02 9.30 8.97
C ALA A 105 -14.64 8.95 8.41
N ILE A 106 -13.57 9.59 8.90
CA ILE A 106 -12.19 9.42 8.43
C ILE A 106 -11.43 8.57 9.44
N GLU A 107 -11.28 7.29 9.15
CA GLU A 107 -10.62 6.34 10.04
C GLU A 107 -9.10 6.54 10.07
N LYS A 108 -8.51 6.93 8.91
CA LYS A 108 -7.07 7.00 8.75
C LYS A 108 -6.70 7.84 7.53
N VAL A 109 -5.64 8.63 7.68
CA VAL A 109 -4.98 9.34 6.58
C VAL A 109 -3.65 8.68 6.30
N VAL A 110 -3.35 8.40 5.04
CA VAL A 110 -2.08 7.83 4.61
C VAL A 110 -1.49 8.70 3.52
N ILE A 111 -0.19 8.95 3.60
CA ILE A 111 0.56 9.65 2.57
C ILE A 111 1.75 8.78 2.19
N GLU A 112 1.75 8.33 0.96
CA GLU A 112 2.82 7.54 0.36
C GLU A 112 3.09 8.02 -1.06
N HIS A 113 4.35 8.12 -1.44
CA HIS A 113 4.76 8.48 -2.81
C HIS A 113 4.12 9.78 -3.34
N ASP A 114 3.91 10.76 -2.45
CA ASP A 114 3.22 12.02 -2.73
C ASP A 114 1.73 11.85 -3.12
N GLU A 115 1.11 10.74 -2.73
CA GLU A 115 -0.32 10.46 -2.89
C GLU A 115 -1.04 10.51 -1.54
N LEU A 116 -2.21 11.14 -1.53
CA LEU A 116 -3.11 11.18 -0.37
C LEU A 116 -4.15 10.08 -0.47
N THR A 117 -4.21 9.22 0.54
CA THR A 117 -5.23 8.19 0.69
C THR A 117 -5.99 8.40 1.99
N LEU A 118 -7.32 8.47 1.92
CA LEU A 118 -8.20 8.54 3.07
C LEU A 118 -8.92 7.20 3.24
N PHE A 119 -8.81 6.60 4.41
CA PHE A 119 -9.60 5.45 4.79
C PHE A 119 -10.90 5.95 5.41
N ILE A 120 -12.02 5.58 4.80
CA ILE A 120 -13.34 6.10 5.13
C ILE A 120 -14.21 4.99 5.67
N ALA A 121 -14.93 5.26 6.75
CA ALA A 121 -15.96 4.37 7.25
C ALA A 121 -17.06 4.19 6.20
N ARG A 122 -17.46 2.95 5.95
CA ARG A 122 -18.39 2.58 4.87
C ARG A 122 -19.70 3.38 4.92
N GLU A 123 -20.20 3.63 6.12
CA GLU A 123 -21.44 4.33 6.39
C GLU A 123 -21.39 5.79 5.95
N HIS A 124 -20.20 6.41 5.98
CA HIS A 124 -19.96 7.83 5.69
C HIS A 124 -19.40 8.08 4.29
N LEU A 125 -19.31 7.05 3.43
CA LEU A 125 -18.74 7.24 2.10
C LEU A 125 -19.43 8.35 1.31
N LEU A 126 -20.76 8.40 1.31
CA LEU A 126 -21.52 9.42 0.56
C LEU A 126 -21.41 10.81 1.18
N ASP A 127 -21.28 10.88 2.51
CA ASP A 127 -21.08 12.14 3.24
C ASP A 127 -19.71 12.76 2.88
N VAL A 128 -18.69 11.93 2.68
CA VAL A 128 -17.35 12.34 2.27
C VAL A 128 -17.29 12.68 0.79
N VAL A 129 -17.87 11.84 -0.08
CA VAL A 129 -17.74 11.99 -1.53
C VAL A 129 -18.48 13.21 -2.06
N ARG A 130 -19.58 13.60 -1.43
CA ARG A 130 -20.37 14.75 -1.84
C ARG A 130 -19.59 16.07 -1.71
N PRO A 131 -19.03 16.45 -0.55
CA PRO A 131 -18.20 17.65 -0.45
C PRO A 131 -16.94 17.57 -1.31
N LEU A 132 -16.29 16.42 -1.42
CA LEU A 132 -15.13 16.27 -2.32
C LEU A 132 -15.43 16.73 -3.76
N ARG A 133 -16.66 16.51 -4.25
CA ARG A 133 -17.09 16.96 -5.57
C ARG A 133 -17.53 18.41 -5.58
N ASP A 134 -18.36 18.83 -4.59
CA ASP A 134 -19.18 20.06 -4.66
C ASP A 134 -18.48 21.26 -4.04
N ASP A 135 -17.62 21.09 -3.05
CA ASP A 135 -16.90 22.18 -2.41
C ASP A 135 -15.86 22.80 -3.37
N GLN A 136 -15.70 24.14 -3.31
CA GLN A 136 -14.82 24.89 -4.21
C GLN A 136 -13.33 24.67 -3.95
N ASP A 137 -12.96 24.42 -2.70
CA ASP A 137 -11.58 24.23 -2.29
C ASP A 137 -11.12 22.79 -2.53
N LEU A 138 -12.07 21.85 -2.65
CA LEU A 138 -11.83 20.43 -2.93
C LEU A 138 -11.92 20.10 -4.43
N ARG A 139 -13.08 20.29 -5.05
CA ARG A 139 -13.35 20.14 -6.50
C ARG A 139 -12.70 18.90 -7.13
N PHE A 140 -12.91 17.73 -6.56
CA PHE A 140 -12.51 16.47 -7.18
C PHE A 140 -13.60 16.03 -8.17
N GLU A 141 -13.59 16.63 -9.36
CA GLU A 141 -14.66 16.49 -10.37
C GLU A 141 -14.67 15.15 -11.08
N LEU A 142 -13.53 14.47 -11.14
CA LEU A 142 -13.40 13.22 -11.87
C LEU A 142 -13.23 12.03 -10.94
N CYS A 143 -14.04 11.00 -11.14
CA CYS A 143 -13.76 9.66 -10.65
C CYS A 143 -12.96 8.91 -11.72
N LEU A 144 -11.69 8.64 -11.46
CA LEU A 144 -10.80 7.97 -12.40
C LEU A 144 -11.07 6.47 -12.49
N GLY A 145 -11.50 5.88 -11.39
CA GLY A 145 -11.77 4.45 -11.35
C GLY A 145 -12.16 3.95 -9.98
N VAL A 146 -12.70 2.75 -9.97
CA VAL A 146 -13.01 1.98 -8.76
C VAL A 146 -12.40 0.61 -8.92
N SER A 147 -11.61 0.19 -7.95
CA SER A 147 -10.98 -1.13 -7.90
C SER A 147 -11.24 -1.82 -6.57
N GLY A 148 -11.09 -3.14 -6.54
CA GLY A 148 -11.23 -3.93 -5.33
C GLY A 148 -9.92 -4.57 -4.93
N VAL A 149 -9.63 -4.59 -3.63
CA VAL A 149 -8.48 -5.29 -3.05
C VAL A 149 -8.95 -6.23 -1.97
N HIS A 150 -8.36 -7.42 -1.91
CA HIS A 150 -8.65 -8.41 -0.89
C HIS A 150 -7.44 -8.59 0.03
N TYR A 151 -7.65 -8.33 1.32
CA TYR A 151 -6.69 -8.55 2.40
C TYR A 151 -7.20 -9.64 3.34
N PRO A 152 -7.03 -10.92 3.03
CA PRO A 152 -7.62 -12.02 3.80
C PRO A 152 -7.16 -12.06 5.27
N GLN A 153 -6.09 -11.35 5.61
CA GLN A 153 -5.54 -11.27 6.96
C GLN A 153 -6.23 -10.22 7.84
N LEU A 154 -7.04 -9.32 7.25
CA LEU A 154 -7.76 -8.30 7.98
C LEU A 154 -9.17 -8.77 8.33
N ALA A 155 -9.31 -9.63 9.35
CA ALA A 155 -10.59 -10.18 9.74
C ALA A 155 -11.66 -9.09 9.99
N GLY A 156 -12.81 -9.23 9.32
CA GLY A 156 -13.91 -8.27 9.37
C GLY A 156 -13.74 -7.05 8.47
N ARG A 157 -12.61 -6.94 7.76
CA ARG A 157 -12.28 -5.85 6.84
C ARG A 157 -11.49 -6.38 5.63
N GLU A 158 -11.80 -7.55 5.18
CA GLU A 158 -11.00 -8.25 4.17
C GLU A 158 -11.10 -7.62 2.78
N LEU A 159 -12.26 -7.05 2.46
CA LEU A 159 -12.50 -6.45 1.15
C LEU A 159 -12.41 -4.94 1.23
N HIS A 160 -11.66 -4.35 0.31
CA HIS A 160 -11.52 -2.91 0.20
C HIS A 160 -11.92 -2.43 -1.18
N ALA A 161 -12.77 -1.42 -1.24
CA ALA A 161 -13.01 -0.64 -2.45
C ALA A 161 -12.04 0.55 -2.45
N CYS A 162 -11.23 0.66 -3.49
CA CYS A 162 -10.34 1.79 -3.73
C CYS A 162 -10.95 2.65 -4.83
N ILE A 163 -11.22 3.91 -4.52
CA ILE A 163 -11.86 4.86 -5.42
C ILE A 163 -10.88 6.00 -5.65
N GLU A 164 -10.57 6.27 -6.90
CA GLU A 164 -9.59 7.28 -7.28
C GLU A 164 -10.28 8.50 -7.90
N PHE A 165 -9.94 9.67 -7.38
CA PHE A 165 -10.47 10.95 -7.81
C PHE A 165 -9.38 11.88 -8.29
N MET A 166 -9.75 12.81 -9.18
CA MET A 166 -8.87 13.86 -9.64
C MET A 166 -9.60 15.22 -9.65
N SER A 167 -8.90 16.24 -9.17
CA SER A 167 -9.33 17.63 -9.30
C SER A 167 -8.63 18.27 -10.49
N LEU A 168 -9.38 18.55 -11.55
CA LEU A 168 -8.87 19.32 -12.69
C LEU A 168 -8.71 20.81 -12.33
N THR A 169 -9.65 21.34 -11.56
CA THR A 169 -9.64 22.73 -11.10
C THR A 169 -8.36 23.06 -10.33
N HIS A 170 -7.87 22.11 -9.53
CA HIS A 170 -6.66 22.29 -8.73
C HIS A 170 -5.41 21.64 -9.34
N GLY A 171 -5.31 21.64 -10.67
CA GLY A 171 -4.08 21.27 -11.38
C GLY A 171 -3.77 19.78 -11.41
N GLY A 172 -4.78 18.92 -11.37
CA GLY A 172 -4.61 17.47 -11.47
C GLY A 172 -4.26 16.79 -10.14
N ARG A 173 -4.61 17.40 -9.00
CA ARG A 173 -4.46 16.74 -7.70
C ARG A 173 -5.23 15.43 -7.69
N GLN A 174 -4.60 14.38 -7.16
CA GLN A 174 -5.21 13.05 -7.05
C GLN A 174 -5.43 12.67 -5.60
N LEU A 175 -6.58 12.08 -5.33
CA LEU A 175 -7.00 11.59 -4.02
C LEU A 175 -7.53 10.18 -4.16
N ARG A 176 -7.14 9.29 -3.25
CA ARG A 176 -7.71 7.94 -3.16
C ARG A 176 -8.56 7.82 -1.89
N LEU A 177 -9.77 7.32 -2.03
CA LEU A 177 -10.55 6.81 -0.91
C LEU A 177 -10.43 5.29 -0.83
N GLN A 178 -10.31 4.77 0.37
CA GLN A 178 -10.31 3.34 0.63
C GLN A 178 -11.38 3.02 1.66
N VAL A 179 -12.31 2.14 1.28
CA VAL A 179 -13.45 1.74 2.11
C VAL A 179 -13.40 0.25 2.32
N ALA A 180 -13.40 -0.18 3.59
CA ALA A 180 -13.35 -1.59 3.93
C ALA A 180 -14.75 -2.16 4.20
N CYS A 181 -14.96 -3.43 3.83
CA CYS A 181 -16.12 -4.21 4.25
C CYS A 181 -15.73 -5.69 4.49
N PRO A 182 -16.50 -6.38 5.33
CA PRO A 182 -16.25 -7.80 5.59
C PRO A 182 -16.72 -8.68 4.43
N VAL A 183 -16.11 -9.85 4.25
CA VAL A 183 -16.56 -10.86 3.27
C VAL A 183 -18.00 -11.31 3.53
N SER A 184 -18.45 -11.28 4.80
CA SER A 184 -19.82 -11.64 5.17
C SER A 184 -20.89 -10.65 4.70
N ASP A 185 -20.49 -9.39 4.43
CA ASP A 185 -21.35 -8.32 3.90
C ASP A 185 -20.55 -7.48 2.90
N PRO A 186 -20.32 -7.98 1.68
CA PRO A 186 -19.47 -7.37 0.66
C PRO A 186 -20.20 -6.22 -0.07
N HIS A 187 -20.68 -5.25 0.68
CA HIS A 187 -21.44 -4.12 0.14
C HIS A 187 -20.77 -2.79 0.48
N VAL A 188 -20.64 -1.93 -0.53
CA VAL A 188 -20.22 -0.53 -0.40
C VAL A 188 -21.24 0.34 -1.13
N PRO A 189 -21.68 1.48 -0.56
CA PRO A 189 -22.60 2.40 -1.21
C PRO A 189 -22.07 2.85 -2.57
N SER A 190 -22.98 2.94 -3.57
CA SER A 190 -22.60 3.38 -4.92
C SER A 190 -22.45 4.89 -4.99
N ILE A 191 -21.38 5.35 -5.63
CA ILE A 191 -21.14 6.76 -5.94
C ILE A 191 -21.53 7.16 -7.38
N CYS A 192 -22.05 6.21 -8.17
CA CYS A 192 -22.33 6.44 -9.60
C CYS A 192 -23.22 7.65 -9.86
N LEU A 193 -24.20 7.92 -9.01
CA LEU A 193 -25.10 9.08 -9.19
C LEU A 193 -24.42 10.43 -8.89
N LEU A 194 -23.26 10.41 -8.26
CA LEU A 194 -22.50 11.62 -7.97
C LEU A 194 -21.49 11.97 -9.09
N TYR A 195 -21.08 10.97 -9.88
CA TYR A 195 -20.03 11.11 -10.91
C TYR A 195 -20.50 10.60 -12.28
N THR A 196 -21.68 10.95 -12.70
CA THR A 196 -22.22 10.68 -14.05
C THR A 196 -22.20 11.90 -14.93
#